data_825c0bbf8a9eac3d6ed98a68dc2c164d
#
_entry.id   825c0bbf8a9eac3d6ed98a68dc2c164d
#
_cell.length_a   1.000
_cell.length_b   1.000
_cell.length_c   1.000
_cell.angle_alpha   90.00
_cell.angle_beta   90.00
_cell.angle_gamma   90.00
#
_symmetry.space_group_name_H-M   'P 1'
#
loop_
_entity.id
_entity.type
_entity.pdbx_description
1 polymer ?
#
loop_
_entity_poly.entity_id
_entity_poly.type
_entity_poly.pdbx_seq_one_letter_code
_entity_poly.pdbx_strand_id
1 'polypeptide(L)'
;MRKNFGAKAILYPMPVLIIGTYDENGNPNAMNAAWGGISEETQISICVDDGHKTAKNVVACDYVGIVSGNKEPNKIEKAGWHVTKSEFVNAPLFDELPMALECKLISYDEESCRLVGEIVNVCADERILDKNGKIDLNKFSPITYDPVHHTYRKIGDVVGNAFSDGKKILL
;
A
#
# COMPACT_ATOMS: atom_id res chain seq x y z
N MET A 1 13.56 -3.63 32.73
CA MET A 1 14.65 -2.74 32.26
C MET A 1 14.36 -2.35 30.81
N ARG A 2 14.51 -1.07 30.41
CA ARG A 2 14.33 -0.60 29.02
C ARG A 2 15.70 -0.34 28.38
N LYS A 3 15.84 -0.56 27.07
CA LYS A 3 17.04 -0.26 26.30
C LYS A 3 16.74 0.87 25.30
N ASN A 4 17.65 1.82 25.18
CA ASN A 4 17.54 2.93 24.23
C ASN A 4 18.20 2.55 22.91
N PHE A 5 17.53 2.84 21.78
CA PHE A 5 17.98 2.52 20.42
C PHE A 5 18.37 3.79 19.61
N GLY A 6 18.24 4.99 20.19
CA GLY A 6 18.42 6.26 19.48
C GLY A 6 17.26 6.56 18.53
N ALA A 7 17.45 7.56 17.64
CA ALA A 7 16.47 7.92 16.62
C ALA A 7 16.50 6.88 15.50
N LYS A 8 15.41 6.12 15.34
CA LYS A 8 15.25 5.09 14.32
C LYS A 8 13.80 5.02 13.84
N ALA A 9 13.59 4.75 12.56
CA ALA A 9 12.27 4.56 11.97
C ALA A 9 11.70 3.16 12.30
N ILE A 10 11.41 2.92 13.58
CA ILE A 10 10.84 1.66 14.08
C ILE A 10 9.42 1.94 14.55
N LEU A 11 8.46 1.48 13.79
CA LEU A 11 7.03 1.57 14.08
C LEU A 11 6.35 0.26 13.70
N TYR A 12 5.34 -0.16 14.46
CA TYR A 12 4.52 -1.34 14.18
C TYR A 12 3.03 -1.02 14.39
N PRO A 13 2.13 -1.53 13.53
CA PRO A 13 2.42 -2.21 12.26
C PRO A 13 2.84 -1.22 11.17
N MET A 14 3.68 -1.65 10.22
CA MET A 14 3.94 -0.91 8.99
C MET A 14 3.23 -1.61 7.83
N PRO A 15 2.33 -0.93 7.10
CA PRO A 15 1.63 -1.57 5.99
C PRO A 15 2.62 -1.97 4.89
N VAL A 16 2.26 -2.98 4.12
CA VAL A 16 2.95 -3.29 2.87
C VAL A 16 1.99 -2.94 1.74
N LEU A 17 2.32 -1.89 1.02
CA LEU A 17 1.54 -1.39 -0.10
C LEU A 17 2.18 -1.85 -1.39
N ILE A 18 1.38 -2.40 -2.31
CA ILE A 18 1.76 -2.57 -3.71
C ILE A 18 1.10 -1.45 -4.48
N ILE A 19 1.90 -0.49 -4.94
CA ILE A 19 1.39 0.66 -5.67
C ILE A 19 1.49 0.34 -7.16
N GLY A 20 0.46 0.37 -7.92
CA GLY A 20 0.38 0.03 -9.34
C GLY A 20 0.11 1.25 -10.22
N THR A 21 0.61 1.22 -11.47
CA THR A 21 0.45 2.37 -12.33
C THR A 21 0.93 2.11 -13.77
N TYR A 22 0.64 3.01 -14.73
CA TYR A 22 1.12 2.90 -16.11
C TYR A 22 2.29 3.85 -16.39
N ASP A 23 3.17 3.54 -17.34
CA ASP A 23 4.14 4.49 -17.89
C ASP A 23 3.54 5.32 -19.03
N GLU A 24 4.32 6.26 -19.53
CA GLU A 24 3.97 7.09 -20.68
C GLU A 24 3.55 6.29 -21.93
N ASN A 25 3.98 5.02 -22.01
CA ASN A 25 3.65 4.09 -23.09
C ASN A 25 2.49 3.16 -22.74
N GLY A 26 1.88 3.31 -21.54
CA GLY A 26 0.78 2.46 -21.07
C GLY A 26 1.22 1.10 -20.52
N ASN A 27 2.51 0.87 -20.27
CA ASN A 27 2.97 -0.40 -19.70
C ASN A 27 2.71 -0.42 -18.18
N PRO A 28 2.09 -1.48 -17.64
CA PRO A 28 1.86 -1.61 -16.22
C PRO A 28 3.15 -1.92 -15.46
N ASN A 29 3.22 -1.48 -14.24
CA ASN A 29 4.34 -1.75 -13.36
C ASN A 29 3.85 -1.78 -11.91
N ALA A 30 4.59 -2.32 -10.95
CA ALA A 30 4.26 -2.42 -9.53
C ALA A 30 5.49 -2.35 -8.62
N MET A 31 5.40 -1.75 -7.43
CA MET A 31 6.47 -1.73 -6.39
C MET A 31 5.86 -1.95 -5.02
N ASN A 32 6.60 -2.39 -4.06
CA ASN A 32 6.15 -2.32 -2.68
C ASN A 32 6.69 -1.07 -1.98
N ALA A 33 5.86 -0.50 -1.13
CA ALA A 33 6.23 0.55 -0.19
C ALA A 33 5.73 0.18 1.20
N ALA A 34 6.50 0.54 2.23
CA ALA A 34 6.12 0.30 3.62
C ALA A 34 6.07 1.58 4.45
N TRP A 35 6.54 2.69 3.92
CA TRP A 35 6.55 3.98 4.58
C TRP A 35 5.37 4.81 4.10
N GLY A 36 4.16 4.51 4.62
CA GLY A 36 2.95 5.21 4.26
C GLY A 36 1.75 4.76 5.08
N GLY A 37 0.63 5.44 4.90
CA GLY A 37 -0.62 5.15 5.57
C GLY A 37 -1.69 6.20 5.29
N ILE A 38 -2.87 6.00 5.85
CA ILE A 38 -3.96 6.97 5.79
C ILE A 38 -3.52 8.25 6.49
N SER A 39 -3.64 9.38 5.82
CA SER A 39 -3.28 10.70 6.33
C SER A 39 -4.49 11.60 6.62
N GLU A 40 -5.61 11.37 5.95
CA GLU A 40 -6.92 12.00 6.13
C GLU A 40 -8.01 10.98 5.84
N GLU A 41 -9.31 11.32 6.02
CA GLU A 41 -10.43 10.39 5.77
C GLU A 41 -10.41 9.76 4.37
N THR A 42 -9.99 10.53 3.37
CA THR A 42 -9.91 10.11 1.97
C THR A 42 -8.54 10.34 1.36
N GLN A 43 -7.48 10.36 2.17
CA GLN A 43 -6.12 10.56 1.68
C GLN A 43 -5.14 9.53 2.22
N ILE A 44 -4.21 9.15 1.36
CA ILE A 44 -3.05 8.33 1.70
C ILE A 44 -1.77 9.14 1.46
N SER A 45 -0.81 9.01 2.39
CA SER A 45 0.53 9.58 2.24
C SER A 45 1.57 8.47 2.24
N ILE A 46 2.49 8.52 1.27
CA ILE A 46 3.52 7.49 1.08
C ILE A 46 4.86 8.18 0.84
N CYS A 47 5.94 7.68 1.44
CA CYS A 47 7.29 8.12 1.12
C CYS A 47 7.82 7.30 -0.07
N VAL A 48 8.14 7.98 -1.16
CA VAL A 48 8.64 7.38 -2.40
C VAL A 48 9.86 8.18 -2.87
N ASP A 49 11.04 7.57 -2.81
CA ASP A 49 12.31 8.19 -3.22
C ASP A 49 12.31 8.59 -4.71
N ASP A 50 12.83 9.76 -5.04
CA ASP A 50 12.90 10.34 -6.39
C ASP A 50 13.75 9.53 -7.38
N GLY A 51 14.71 8.78 -6.88
CA GLY A 51 15.52 7.84 -7.66
C GLY A 51 14.72 6.66 -8.22
N HIS A 52 13.54 6.40 -7.67
CA HIS A 52 12.64 5.37 -8.19
C HIS A 52 11.93 5.84 -9.47
N LYS A 53 11.79 4.94 -10.44
CA LYS A 53 10.95 5.17 -11.62
C LYS A 53 9.53 5.60 -11.24
N THR A 54 9.06 5.20 -10.08
CA THR A 54 7.78 5.54 -9.47
C THR A 54 7.59 7.03 -9.25
N ALA A 55 8.52 7.71 -8.59
CA ALA A 55 8.41 9.14 -8.36
C ALA A 55 8.31 9.88 -9.69
N LYS A 56 9.17 9.53 -10.65
CA LYS A 56 9.17 10.11 -12.00
C LYS A 56 7.89 9.85 -12.77
N ASN A 57 7.26 8.74 -12.55
CA ASN A 57 6.04 8.34 -13.23
C ASN A 57 4.78 8.76 -12.48
N VAL A 58 4.80 8.92 -11.14
CA VAL A 58 3.72 9.56 -10.39
C VAL A 58 3.60 11.03 -10.78
N VAL A 59 4.71 11.72 -11.00
CA VAL A 59 4.74 13.10 -11.55
C VAL A 59 4.38 13.11 -13.03
N ALA A 60 4.68 12.03 -13.79
CA ALA A 60 4.37 11.88 -15.20
C ALA A 60 3.27 10.85 -15.49
N CYS A 61 3.22 9.71 -14.81
CA CYS A 61 2.27 8.58 -14.88
C CYS A 61 2.72 7.43 -13.97
N ASP A 62 2.46 7.50 -12.69
CA ASP A 62 2.32 6.42 -11.70
C ASP A 62 3.16 5.12 -11.77
N TYR A 63 4.16 4.83 -10.86
CA TYR A 63 4.75 3.49 -10.75
C TYR A 63 5.43 3.03 -9.53
N VAL A 64 5.59 1.68 -9.44
CA VAL A 64 6.12 1.04 -8.27
C VAL A 64 6.67 -0.38 -8.45
N GLY A 65 7.85 -0.78 -7.94
CA GLY A 65 8.33 -2.16 -7.99
C GLY A 65 9.55 -2.51 -7.16
N ILE A 66 9.62 -3.74 -6.60
CA ILE A 66 10.79 -4.27 -5.89
C ILE A 66 12.00 -4.44 -6.83
N VAL A 67 11.78 -4.87 -8.05
CA VAL A 67 12.76 -4.81 -9.14
C VAL A 67 12.53 -3.53 -9.89
N SER A 68 13.55 -2.68 -10.02
CA SER A 68 13.42 -1.43 -10.76
C SER A 68 12.88 -1.68 -12.17
N GLY A 69 11.79 -1.04 -12.54
CA GLY A 69 11.23 -1.10 -13.88
C GLY A 69 12.18 -0.53 -14.96
N ASN A 70 13.23 0.20 -14.55
CA ASN A 70 14.32 0.60 -15.44
C ASN A 70 15.25 -0.56 -15.80
N LYS A 71 15.32 -1.60 -14.94
CA LYS A 71 16.16 -2.80 -15.17
C LYS A 71 15.37 -3.97 -15.75
N GLU A 72 14.08 -4.04 -15.45
CA GLU A 72 13.19 -5.12 -15.90
C GLU A 72 11.81 -4.55 -16.26
N PRO A 73 11.61 -4.09 -17.50
CA PRO A 73 10.33 -3.53 -17.96
C PRO A 73 9.18 -4.55 -17.94
N ASN A 74 9.46 -5.84 -18.15
CA ASN A 74 8.44 -6.90 -18.23
C ASN A 74 8.24 -7.64 -16.89
N LYS A 75 8.54 -7.01 -15.76
CA LYS A 75 8.51 -7.68 -14.46
C LYS A 75 7.12 -8.16 -14.01
N ILE A 76 6.06 -7.51 -14.45
CA ILE A 76 4.68 -7.92 -14.15
C ILE A 76 4.37 -9.25 -14.83
N GLU A 77 4.65 -9.36 -16.13
CA GLU A 77 4.50 -10.60 -16.88
C GLU A 77 5.38 -11.72 -16.34
N LYS A 78 6.66 -11.41 -16.04
CA LYS A 78 7.59 -12.37 -15.43
C LYS A 78 7.18 -12.84 -14.04
N ALA A 79 6.47 -12.01 -13.28
CA ALA A 79 5.87 -12.38 -12.00
C ALA A 79 4.59 -13.22 -12.16
N GLY A 80 4.08 -13.39 -13.37
CA GLY A 80 2.84 -14.10 -13.65
C GLY A 80 1.60 -13.33 -13.21
N TRP A 81 1.69 -12.00 -13.10
CA TRP A 81 0.57 -11.16 -12.68
C TRP A 81 -0.26 -10.71 -13.87
N HIS A 82 -1.57 -10.65 -13.66
CA HIS A 82 -2.55 -10.18 -14.63
C HIS A 82 -3.01 -8.77 -14.22
N VAL A 83 -3.36 -7.98 -15.24
CA VAL A 83 -3.66 -6.57 -15.07
C VAL A 83 -5.03 -6.26 -15.67
N THR A 84 -5.90 -5.69 -14.84
CA THR A 84 -7.15 -5.06 -15.25
C THR A 84 -7.02 -3.54 -15.09
N LYS A 85 -7.55 -2.77 -16.04
CA LYS A 85 -7.54 -1.32 -15.94
C LYS A 85 -8.61 -0.84 -14.95
N SER A 86 -8.25 0.07 -14.03
CA SER A 86 -9.23 0.73 -13.17
C SER A 86 -10.26 1.53 -13.98
N GLU A 87 -11.52 1.53 -13.53
CA GLU A 87 -12.59 2.37 -14.06
C GLU A 87 -12.56 3.80 -13.48
N PHE A 88 -11.95 4.00 -12.33
CA PHE A 88 -11.97 5.26 -11.57
C PHE A 88 -10.74 6.12 -11.79
N VAL A 89 -9.59 5.48 -12.08
CA VAL A 89 -8.30 6.16 -12.29
C VAL A 89 -7.53 5.54 -13.44
N ASN A 90 -6.57 6.26 -14.01
CA ASN A 90 -5.70 5.71 -15.05
C ASN A 90 -4.56 4.88 -14.42
N ALA A 91 -4.92 3.78 -13.74
CA ALA A 91 -3.97 2.89 -13.07
C ALA A 91 -4.35 1.42 -13.28
N PRO A 92 -3.36 0.48 -13.17
CA PRO A 92 -3.63 -0.94 -13.23
C PRO A 92 -4.13 -1.47 -11.88
N LEU A 93 -5.07 -2.38 -11.91
CA LEU A 93 -5.39 -3.31 -10.82
C LEU A 93 -4.68 -4.62 -11.10
N PHE A 94 -4.14 -5.27 -10.07
CA PHE A 94 -3.50 -6.57 -10.18
C PHE A 94 -4.47 -7.63 -9.66
N ASP A 95 -4.88 -8.55 -10.55
CA ASP A 95 -5.93 -9.52 -10.26
C ASP A 95 -5.56 -10.50 -9.13
N GLU A 96 -4.26 -10.66 -8.85
CA GLU A 96 -3.74 -11.45 -7.74
C GLU A 96 -3.86 -10.75 -6.38
N LEU A 97 -4.09 -9.44 -6.37
CA LEU A 97 -4.23 -8.65 -5.14
C LEU A 97 -5.71 -8.41 -4.85
N PRO A 98 -6.26 -9.00 -3.77
CA PRO A 98 -7.70 -9.05 -3.55
C PRO A 98 -8.33 -7.73 -3.07
N MET A 99 -7.52 -6.69 -2.85
CA MET A 99 -8.00 -5.37 -2.43
C MET A 99 -7.11 -4.28 -3.02
N ALA A 100 -7.70 -3.20 -3.51
CA ALA A 100 -6.98 -2.02 -3.97
C ALA A 100 -7.65 -0.73 -3.51
N LEU A 101 -6.82 0.28 -3.22
CA LEU A 101 -7.21 1.67 -3.09
C LEU A 101 -6.87 2.36 -4.42
N GLU A 102 -7.86 2.96 -5.05
CA GLU A 102 -7.71 3.66 -6.31
C GLU A 102 -7.57 5.16 -6.01
N CYS A 103 -6.41 5.71 -6.32
CA CYS A 103 -6.02 7.04 -5.87
C CYS A 103 -5.67 7.97 -7.03
N LYS A 104 -5.99 9.26 -6.87
CA LYS A 104 -5.48 10.35 -7.72
C LYS A 104 -4.37 11.08 -6.99
N LEU A 105 -3.32 11.45 -7.71
CA LEU A 105 -2.24 12.27 -7.15
C LEU A 105 -2.78 13.64 -6.74
N ILE A 106 -2.54 14.04 -5.51
CA ILE A 106 -2.73 15.40 -5.00
C ILE A 106 -1.43 16.18 -5.11
N SER A 107 -0.34 15.63 -4.57
CA SER A 107 0.97 16.27 -4.58
C SER A 107 2.11 15.27 -4.45
N TYR A 108 3.26 15.65 -4.98
CA TYR A 108 4.54 15.00 -4.71
C TYR A 108 5.57 16.08 -4.38
N ASP A 109 6.22 15.93 -3.24
CA ASP A 109 7.29 16.79 -2.76
C ASP A 109 8.62 16.05 -2.88
N GLU A 110 9.50 16.52 -3.76
CA GLU A 110 10.78 15.88 -4.08
C GLU A 110 11.78 15.97 -2.91
N GLU A 111 11.72 17.03 -2.09
CA GLU A 111 12.64 17.24 -0.97
C GLU A 111 12.40 16.27 0.15
N SER A 112 11.13 16.04 0.49
CA SER A 112 10.70 15.08 1.51
C SER A 112 10.37 13.69 0.98
N CYS A 113 10.40 13.50 -0.33
CA CYS A 113 9.95 12.28 -1.02
C CYS A 113 8.48 11.91 -0.71
N ARG A 114 7.65 12.89 -0.32
CA ARG A 114 6.28 12.67 0.12
C ARG A 114 5.29 12.77 -1.02
N LEU A 115 4.63 11.65 -1.28
CA LEU A 115 3.49 11.54 -2.17
C LEU A 115 2.20 11.60 -1.35
N VAL A 116 1.22 12.38 -1.79
CA VAL A 116 -0.15 12.40 -1.24
C VAL A 116 -1.13 12.08 -2.36
N GLY A 117 -2.00 11.09 -2.13
CA GLY A 117 -3.04 10.67 -3.05
C GLY A 117 -4.43 10.79 -2.42
N GLU A 118 -5.41 11.25 -3.21
CA GLU A 118 -6.83 11.19 -2.88
C GLU A 118 -7.36 9.78 -3.17
N ILE A 119 -7.95 9.12 -2.19
CA ILE A 119 -8.63 7.84 -2.36
C ILE A 119 -9.99 8.11 -2.99
N VAL A 120 -10.15 7.75 -4.26
CA VAL A 120 -11.40 7.95 -5.00
C VAL A 120 -12.29 6.71 -5.00
N ASN A 121 -11.70 5.53 -4.77
CA ASN A 121 -12.42 4.27 -4.63
C ASN A 121 -11.61 3.26 -3.81
N VAL A 122 -12.30 2.33 -3.18
CA VAL A 122 -11.73 1.10 -2.61
C VAL A 122 -12.48 -0.06 -3.21
N CYS A 123 -11.79 -0.92 -3.94
CA CYS A 123 -12.35 -2.16 -4.47
C CYS A 123 -11.80 -3.38 -3.73
N ALA A 124 -12.61 -4.41 -3.62
CA ALA A 124 -12.26 -5.66 -2.96
C ALA A 124 -12.92 -6.84 -3.69
N ASP A 125 -12.16 -7.93 -3.83
CA ASP A 125 -12.66 -9.18 -4.37
C ASP A 125 -13.75 -9.78 -3.44
N GLU A 126 -14.83 -10.27 -4.00
CA GLU A 126 -15.92 -10.91 -3.22
C GLU A 126 -15.42 -12.07 -2.36
N ARG A 127 -14.35 -12.75 -2.75
CA ARG A 127 -13.71 -13.85 -1.99
C ARG A 127 -13.25 -13.45 -0.61
N ILE A 128 -12.95 -12.16 -0.39
CA ILE A 128 -12.51 -11.64 0.91
C ILE A 128 -13.62 -10.97 1.71
N LEU A 129 -14.86 -10.98 1.21
CA LEU A 129 -15.98 -10.38 1.91
C LEU A 129 -16.69 -11.39 2.82
N ASP A 130 -17.20 -10.90 3.95
CA ASP A 130 -18.10 -11.65 4.82
C ASP A 130 -19.53 -11.73 4.21
N LYS A 131 -20.45 -12.42 4.90
CA LYS A 131 -21.85 -12.56 4.48
C LYS A 131 -22.64 -11.23 4.46
N ASN A 132 -22.08 -10.16 5.01
CA ASN A 132 -22.69 -8.82 5.03
C ASN A 132 -22.02 -7.87 4.01
N GLY A 133 -21.13 -8.38 3.18
CA GLY A 133 -20.37 -7.59 2.18
C GLY A 133 -19.23 -6.75 2.77
N LYS A 134 -18.75 -7.08 3.98
CA LYS A 134 -17.61 -6.39 4.61
C LYS A 134 -16.32 -7.18 4.42
N ILE A 135 -15.20 -6.49 4.28
CA ILE A 135 -13.87 -7.11 4.21
C ILE A 135 -13.61 -7.91 5.49
N ASP A 136 -13.30 -9.19 5.33
CA ASP A 136 -13.03 -10.15 6.43
C ASP A 136 -11.55 -10.49 6.47
N LEU A 137 -10.85 -10.02 7.51
CA LEU A 137 -9.43 -10.30 7.72
C LEU A 137 -9.09 -11.77 7.97
N ASN A 138 -10.08 -12.63 8.23
CA ASN A 138 -9.87 -14.08 8.27
C ASN A 138 -9.76 -14.71 6.87
N LYS A 139 -10.34 -14.03 5.85
CA LYS A 139 -10.26 -14.44 4.44
C LYS A 139 -9.13 -13.73 3.69
N PHE A 140 -8.72 -12.58 4.20
CA PHE A 140 -7.67 -11.74 3.67
C PHE A 140 -6.65 -11.48 4.77
N SER A 141 -5.41 -11.94 4.58
CA SER A 141 -4.32 -11.79 5.57
C SER A 141 -3.33 -10.73 5.11
N PRO A 142 -3.57 -9.43 5.38
CA PRO A 142 -2.60 -8.41 5.06
C PRO A 142 -1.30 -8.63 5.84
N ILE A 143 -0.20 -8.22 5.24
CA ILE A 143 1.12 -8.37 5.86
C ILE A 143 1.63 -7.03 6.37
N THR A 144 2.46 -7.05 7.40
CA THR A 144 3.18 -5.90 7.93
C THR A 144 4.68 -6.09 7.72
N TYR A 145 5.40 -5.00 7.45
CA TYR A 145 6.85 -5.00 7.36
C TYR A 145 7.48 -4.86 8.75
N ASP A 146 8.50 -5.68 9.01
CA ASP A 146 9.35 -5.59 10.21
C ASP A 146 10.65 -4.86 9.84
N PRO A 147 10.82 -3.58 10.25
CA PRO A 147 12.01 -2.79 9.89
C PRO A 147 13.27 -3.18 10.66
N VAL A 148 13.15 -4.04 11.68
CA VAL A 148 14.30 -4.50 12.48
C VAL A 148 14.96 -5.72 11.85
N HIS A 149 14.15 -6.68 11.38
CA HIS A 149 14.65 -7.95 10.82
C HIS A 149 14.53 -8.01 9.29
N HIS A 150 13.97 -6.96 8.66
CA HIS A 150 13.72 -6.90 7.21
C HIS A 150 12.88 -8.09 6.71
N THR A 151 11.81 -8.41 7.45
CA THR A 151 10.89 -9.52 7.16
C THR A 151 9.45 -9.03 7.02
N TYR A 152 8.59 -9.87 6.45
CA TYR A 152 7.15 -9.64 6.44
C TYR A 152 6.46 -10.57 7.45
N ARG A 153 5.42 -10.04 8.13
CA ARG A 153 4.62 -10.78 9.11
C ARG A 153 3.15 -10.65 8.79
N LYS A 154 2.37 -11.67 9.10
CA LYS A 154 0.90 -11.58 9.06
C LYS A 154 0.39 -10.76 10.25
N ILE A 155 -0.73 -10.05 10.06
CA ILE A 155 -1.52 -9.50 11.16
C ILE A 155 -2.18 -10.69 11.88
N GLY A 156 -2.18 -10.67 13.22
CA GLY A 156 -2.67 -11.77 14.07
C GLY A 156 -4.16 -11.70 14.37
N ASP A 157 -4.57 -12.47 15.38
CA ASP A 157 -5.95 -12.60 15.80
C ASP A 157 -6.53 -11.31 16.41
N VAL A 158 -7.87 -11.24 16.49
CA VAL A 158 -8.56 -10.16 17.20
C VAL A 158 -8.22 -10.22 18.69
N VAL A 159 -7.68 -9.14 19.23
CA VAL A 159 -7.26 -9.05 20.65
C VAL A 159 -8.15 -8.10 21.47
N GLY A 160 -9.14 -7.46 20.87
CA GLY A 160 -10.05 -6.55 21.54
C GLY A 160 -11.01 -5.83 20.60
N ASN A 161 -11.95 -5.10 21.18
CA ASN A 161 -12.97 -4.34 20.45
C ASN A 161 -12.68 -2.84 20.59
N ALA A 162 -12.34 -2.20 19.48
CA ALA A 162 -12.14 -0.76 19.43
C ALA A 162 -13.41 -0.01 19.89
N PHE A 163 -13.23 1.15 20.53
CA PHE A 163 -14.28 2.03 21.04
C PHE A 163 -15.17 1.45 22.16
N SER A 164 -14.99 0.20 22.56
CA SER A 164 -15.80 -0.44 23.63
C SER A 164 -14.99 -0.96 24.81
N ASP A 165 -13.84 -1.58 24.60
CA ASP A 165 -13.08 -2.22 25.69
C ASP A 165 -12.52 -1.20 26.70
N GLY A 166 -12.21 0.02 26.28
CA GLY A 166 -11.78 1.11 27.16
C GLY A 166 -12.86 1.56 28.16
N LYS A 167 -14.14 1.29 27.91
CA LYS A 167 -15.23 1.63 28.83
C LYS A 167 -15.16 0.87 30.17
N LYS A 168 -14.45 -0.26 30.20
CA LYS A 168 -14.22 -1.07 31.42
C LYS A 168 -13.37 -0.32 32.46
N ILE A 169 -12.66 0.75 32.08
CA ILE A 169 -11.86 1.57 33.01
C ILE A 169 -12.72 2.61 33.72
N LEU A 170 -13.96 2.83 33.24
CA LEU A 170 -14.88 3.83 33.82
C LEU A 170 -15.78 3.24 34.93
N LEU A 171 -15.62 1.95 35.24
CA LEU A 171 -16.30 1.22 36.30
C LEU A 171 -15.36 1.00 37.48
#